data_7d950231e6b6e9b5f28693a9079e6715
#
_entry.id   7d950231e6b6e9b5f28693a9079e6715
#
_cell.length_a   1.000
_cell.length_b   1.000
_cell.length_c   1.000
_cell.angle_alpha   90.00
_cell.angle_beta   90.00
_cell.angle_gamma   90.00
#
_symmetry.space_group_name_H-M   'P 1'
#
loop_
_entity.id
_entity.type
_entity.pdbx_description
1 polymer ?
#
loop_
_entity_poly.entity_id
_entity_poly.type
_entity_poly.pdbx_seq_one_letter_code
_entity_poly.pdbx_strand_id
1 'polypeptide(L)' 'MKVGSLVQSRHDPGYHGIVMEIGPEQTRTDHGRRACRVQWFDGDETFEFIKMLEVISEPAS' A
#
# COMPACT_ATOMS: atom_id res chain seq x y z
N MET A 1 -2.99 -5.79 -5.35
CA MET A 1 -3.25 -4.47 -4.72
C MET A 1 -3.69 -3.47 -5.77
N LYS A 2 -4.63 -2.64 -5.44
CA LYS A 2 -5.17 -1.62 -6.36
C LYS A 2 -5.27 -0.29 -5.65
N VAL A 3 -5.34 0.79 -6.42
CA VAL A 3 -5.71 2.08 -5.85
C VAL A 3 -7.09 1.93 -5.21
N GLY A 4 -7.23 2.42 -3.98
CA GLY A 4 -8.44 2.25 -3.20
C GLY A 4 -8.42 1.06 -2.26
N SER A 5 -7.39 0.20 -2.34
CA SER A 5 -7.28 -0.94 -1.43
C SER A 5 -7.11 -0.46 0.00
N LEU A 6 -7.78 -1.16 0.92
CA LEU A 6 -7.58 -0.96 2.35
C LEU A 6 -6.41 -1.86 2.78
N VAL A 7 -5.43 -1.25 3.40
CA VAL A 7 -4.20 -1.96 3.80
C VAL A 7 -3.88 -1.69 5.25
N GLN A 8 -3.03 -2.54 5.81
CA GLN A 8 -2.45 -2.28 7.12
C GLN A 8 -0.94 -2.48 7.04
N SER A 9 -0.22 -1.81 7.92
CA SER A 9 1.22 -1.95 8.01
C SER A 9 1.55 -3.31 8.63
N ARG A 10 2.50 -4.02 8.03
CA ARG A 10 2.94 -5.28 8.61
C ARG A 10 3.68 -5.09 9.93
N HIS A 11 4.25 -3.91 10.13
CA HIS A 11 4.97 -3.59 11.36
C HIS A 11 4.07 -3.10 12.47
N ASP A 12 2.86 -2.69 12.12
CA ASP A 12 1.95 -2.09 13.10
C ASP A 12 0.52 -2.55 12.76
N PRO A 13 0.17 -3.77 13.13
CA PRO A 13 -1.18 -4.28 12.90
C PRO A 13 -2.19 -3.36 13.55
N GLY A 14 -3.22 -2.99 12.80
CA GLY A 14 -4.20 -2.02 13.26
C GLY A 14 -3.96 -0.63 12.71
N TYR A 15 -2.79 -0.37 12.15
CA TYR A 15 -2.52 0.92 11.50
C TYR A 15 -2.97 0.79 10.05
N HIS A 16 -4.15 1.31 9.76
CA HIS A 16 -4.82 1.13 8.48
C HIS A 16 -4.74 2.36 7.61
N GLY A 17 -4.77 2.14 6.31
CA GLY A 17 -4.77 3.21 5.34
C GLY A 17 -5.36 2.78 4.02
N ILE A 18 -5.44 3.75 3.11
CA ILE A 18 -5.97 3.53 1.76
C ILE A 18 -4.86 3.83 0.77
N VAL A 19 -4.70 2.94 -0.20
CA VAL A 19 -3.73 3.13 -1.28
C VAL A 19 -4.28 4.20 -2.22
N MET A 20 -3.54 5.28 -2.36
CA MET A 20 -3.94 6.41 -3.19
C MET A 20 -3.30 6.35 -4.56
N GLU A 21 -2.10 5.78 -4.66
CA GLU A 21 -1.37 5.71 -5.91
C GLU A 21 -0.40 4.55 -5.82
N ILE A 22 -0.23 3.86 -6.94
CA ILE A 22 0.75 2.77 -7.03
C ILE A 22 1.79 3.18 -8.05
N GLY A 23 3.05 3.13 -7.66
CA GLY A 23 4.14 3.47 -8.54
C GLY A 23 4.24 2.50 -9.72
N PRO A 24 4.94 2.88 -10.76
CA PRO A 24 5.08 2.03 -11.93
C PRO A 24 5.82 0.76 -11.58
N GLU A 25 5.46 -0.30 -12.28
CA GLU A 25 6.21 -1.52 -12.19
C GLU A 25 7.60 -1.26 -12.75
N GLN A 26 8.63 -1.55 -11.94
CA GLN A 26 9.97 -1.19 -12.30
C GLN A 26 10.52 -2.11 -13.38
N THR A 27 11.22 -3.13 -12.96
CA THR A 27 11.84 -4.07 -13.85
C THR A 27 11.58 -5.46 -13.30
N ARG A 28 12.00 -6.44 -14.05
CA ARG A 28 11.92 -7.83 -13.60
C ARG A 28 12.71 -8.09 -12.31
N THR A 29 13.52 -7.13 -11.89
CA THR A 29 14.27 -7.25 -10.64
C THR A 29 13.59 -6.55 -9.49
N ASP A 30 12.36 -6.11 -9.69
CA ASP A 30 11.62 -5.36 -8.68
C ASP A 30 10.96 -6.28 -7.66
N HIS A 31 11.69 -7.07 -6.99
CA HIS A 31 11.26 -8.09 -6.03
C HIS A 31 10.41 -7.55 -4.87
N GLY A 32 9.27 -6.98 -5.17
CA GLY A 32 8.40 -6.41 -4.13
C GLY A 32 8.81 -5.03 -3.67
N ARG A 33 9.70 -4.37 -4.41
CA ARG A 33 10.14 -3.01 -4.08
C ARG A 33 9.26 -1.95 -4.70
N ARG A 34 8.20 -2.36 -5.36
CA ARG A 34 7.26 -1.41 -5.91
C ARG A 34 6.65 -0.61 -4.78
N ALA A 35 6.69 0.71 -4.91
CA ALA A 35 6.20 1.59 -3.86
C ALA A 35 4.80 2.06 -4.19
N CYS A 36 4.07 2.43 -3.15
CA CYS A 36 2.78 3.06 -3.31
C CYS A 36 2.64 4.17 -2.28
N ARG A 37 1.72 5.07 -2.55
CA ARG A 37 1.40 6.15 -1.64
C ARG A 37 0.16 5.77 -0.87
N VAL A 38 0.26 5.81 0.45
CA VAL A 38 -0.82 5.38 1.34
C VAL A 38 -1.23 6.57 2.20
N GLN A 39 -2.52 6.81 2.27
CA GLN A 39 -3.07 7.76 3.22
C GLN A 39 -3.60 6.98 4.41
N TRP A 40 -3.01 7.22 5.57
CA TRP A 40 -3.35 6.51 6.79
C TRP A 40 -4.53 7.18 7.48
N PHE A 41 -5.24 6.40 8.28
CA PHE A 41 -6.47 6.89 8.92
C PHE A 41 -6.23 7.96 9.97
N ASP A 42 -5.00 8.10 10.44
CA ASP A 42 -4.65 9.16 11.38
C ASP A 42 -4.32 10.48 10.69
N GLY A 43 -4.38 10.51 9.36
CA GLY A 43 -4.12 11.72 8.59
C GLY A 43 -2.75 11.76 7.93
N ASP A 44 -1.86 10.85 8.27
CA ASP A 44 -0.54 10.80 7.67
C ASP A 44 -0.63 10.24 6.24
N GLU A 45 0.31 10.66 5.41
CA GLU A 45 0.46 10.14 4.06
C GLU A 45 1.92 9.80 3.87
N THR A 46 2.19 8.55 3.51
CA THR A 46 3.57 8.09 3.34
C THR A 46 3.70 7.26 2.09
N PHE A 47 4.95 7.08 1.65
CA PHE A 47 5.28 6.11 0.62
C PHE A 47 5.77 4.84 1.29
N GLU A 48 5.23 3.71 0.86
CA GLU A 48 5.58 2.42 1.43
C GLU A 48 5.86 1.43 0.32
N PHE A 49 6.76 0.49 0.58
CA PHE A 49 6.91 -0.64 -0.33
C PHE A 49 5.71 -1.57 -0.16
N ILE A 50 5.22 -2.08 -1.27
CA ILE A 50 4.03 -2.95 -1.25
C ILE A 50 4.25 -4.15 -0.32
N LYS A 51 5.47 -4.68 -0.29
CA LYS A 51 5.76 -5.84 0.56
C LYS A 51 5.61 -5.56 2.05
N MET A 52 5.60 -4.27 2.42
CA MET A 52 5.44 -3.87 3.83
C MET A 52 3.98 -3.69 4.21
N LEU A 53 3.08 -3.95 3.28
CA LEU A 53 1.65 -3.75 3.49
C LEU A 53 0.93 -5.08 3.35
N GLU A 54 -0.16 -5.19 4.11
CA GLU A 54 -1.06 -6.32 4.01
C GLU A 54 -2.40 -5.80 3.52
N VAL A 55 -2.90 -6.38 2.44
CA VAL A 55 -4.20 -5.97 1.89
C VAL A 55 -5.30 -6.59 2.73
N ILE A 56 -6.17 -5.75 3.26
CA ILE A 56 -7.32 -6.19 4.04
C ILE A 56 -8.53 -6.35 3.13
N SER A 57 -8.71 -5.40 2.21
CA SER A 57 -9.85 -5.42 1.31
C SER A 57 -9.49 -4.66 0.04
N GLU A 58 -9.96 -5.15 -1.08
CA GLU A 58 -9.76 -4.47 -2.35
C GLU A 58 -11.08 -3.96 -2.88
N PRO A 59 -11.06 -2.82 -3.61
CA PRO A 59 -12.29 -2.31 -4.19
C PRO A 59 -12.82 -3.27 -5.24
N ALA A 60 -14.13 -3.37 -5.32
CA ALA A 60 -14.77 -4.13 -6.37
C ALA A 60 -14.77 -3.28 -7.64
N SER A 61 -14.15 -3.76 -8.68
CA SER A 61 -14.12 -2.98 -9.92
C SER A 61 -14.07 -3.89 -11.12
#